data_7ece57a51110c38a21e550c63f2dcf6d
#
_entry.id   7ece57a51110c38a21e550c63f2dcf6d
#
_cell.length_a   1.000
_cell.length_b   1.000
_cell.length_c   1.000
_cell.angle_alpha   90.00
_cell.angle_beta   90.00
_cell.angle_gamma   90.00
#
_symmetry.space_group_name_H-M   'P 1'
#
loop_
_entity.id
_entity.type
_entity.pdbx_description
1 polymer ?
#
loop_
_entity_poly.entity_id
_entity_poly.type
_entity_poly.pdbx_seq_one_letter_code
_entity_poly.pdbx_strand_id
1 'polypeptide(L)'
;MVKVHKLAVTPGGREMLMLEIGRSGTSVPAVLVGANMSGLTPVATEAALELASRIVSDASLNSSLTWYIVPVGNPDAHARYFTRPLWSDPANGRPFNDDTDDQTDEDGYNDLDGNGIITMMRVKAHDGIWIPVEGEPRLMRKADAVKGEKGIYKLYTEGIDDDGDGQCNEDVPGGTNVNINFPHLFKSFGRRSGLYPGSEPESTALLKFAFAHPEIAMMISFGQTNYLLSPPQGGRKGSFDTENIRIPREIGSAMGIDVSRSYSMDEIIEIVQPMMPSGMQADESMIASFLGLGAVVNPLPEDMAFYNEISSDYKEYLKKKGVTAERLDPAQPEDGSFELWGYYHLGLPVFTMDFWGLPKPKEEKKEEGSGITAETLGKMTSDEFLALGEE
;
A
#
# COMPACT_ATOMS: atom_id res chain seq x y z
N MET A 1 26.50 21.78 3.34
CA MET A 1 27.37 20.68 3.88
C MET A 1 26.56 19.40 3.84
N VAL A 2 27.16 18.27 3.50
CA VAL A 2 26.48 16.95 3.55
C VAL A 2 27.02 16.19 4.75
N LYS A 3 26.11 15.63 5.56
CA LYS A 3 26.46 14.70 6.64
C LYS A 3 25.77 13.37 6.38
N VAL A 4 26.41 12.28 6.79
CA VAL A 4 25.84 10.93 6.72
C VAL A 4 25.59 10.45 8.14
N HIS A 5 24.36 10.04 8.42
CA HIS A 5 23.96 9.49 9.69
C HIS A 5 23.64 8.01 9.53
N LYS A 6 24.07 7.20 10.47
CA LYS A 6 23.63 5.83 10.63
C LYS A 6 22.39 5.83 11.53
N LEU A 7 21.23 5.53 10.96
CA LEU A 7 19.96 5.51 11.71
C LEU A 7 19.78 4.22 12.49
N ALA A 8 20.03 3.08 11.84
CA ALA A 8 19.84 1.75 12.42
C ALA A 8 20.82 0.74 11.83
N VAL A 9 20.87 -0.43 12.47
CA VAL A 9 21.36 -1.66 11.88
C VAL A 9 20.16 -2.60 11.75
N THR A 10 19.94 -3.12 10.57
CA THR A 10 18.82 -4.03 10.28
C THR A 10 19.03 -5.40 10.93
N PRO A 11 17.99 -6.23 11.06
CA PRO A 11 18.15 -7.61 11.53
C PRO A 11 19.11 -8.44 10.67
N GLY A 12 19.21 -8.16 9.37
CA GLY A 12 20.18 -8.78 8.46
C GLY A 12 21.61 -8.18 8.54
N GLY A 13 21.87 -7.31 9.53
CA GLY A 13 23.20 -6.74 9.80
C GLY A 13 23.61 -5.58 8.88
N ARG A 14 22.70 -5.01 8.09
CA ARG A 14 23.00 -3.90 7.17
C ARG A 14 22.74 -2.55 7.82
N GLU A 15 23.48 -1.53 7.40
CA GLU A 15 23.29 -0.16 7.89
C GLU A 15 22.18 0.55 7.11
N MET A 16 21.23 1.14 7.82
CA MET A 16 20.28 2.10 7.30
C MET A 16 20.88 3.50 7.43
N LEU A 17 21.14 4.15 6.32
CA LEU A 17 21.82 5.45 6.25
C LEU A 17 20.85 6.57 5.90
N MET A 18 21.16 7.77 6.39
CA MET A 18 20.44 9.00 6.05
C MET A 18 21.43 10.11 5.70
N LEU A 19 21.13 10.86 4.65
CA LEU A 19 21.87 12.06 4.27
C LEU A 19 21.19 13.29 4.87
N GLU A 20 21.93 14.13 5.58
CA GLU A 20 21.52 15.48 5.99
C GLU A 20 22.18 16.48 5.05
N ILE A 21 21.39 17.26 4.33
CA ILE A 21 21.87 18.23 3.34
C ILE A 21 21.24 19.59 3.59
N GLY A 22 22.02 20.66 3.50
CA GLY A 22 21.55 22.02 3.62
C GLY A 22 21.93 22.67 4.94
N ARG A 23 21.01 23.41 5.51
CA ARG A 23 21.22 24.23 6.70
C ARG A 23 20.76 23.48 7.93
N SER A 24 21.68 23.14 8.83
CA SER A 24 21.33 22.44 10.07
C SER A 24 20.79 23.40 11.13
N GLY A 25 19.78 22.97 11.86
CA GLY A 25 19.24 23.66 13.05
C GLY A 25 17.73 23.62 13.13
N THR A 26 17.20 23.55 14.34
CA THR A 26 15.75 23.42 14.62
C THR A 26 14.90 24.63 14.21
N SER A 27 15.53 25.74 13.86
CA SER A 27 14.85 26.94 13.34
C SER A 27 14.70 26.95 11.82
N VAL A 28 15.22 25.95 11.11
CA VAL A 28 15.15 25.83 9.65
C VAL A 28 14.19 24.70 9.32
N PRO A 29 13.13 24.94 8.54
CA PRO A 29 12.21 23.87 8.17
C PRO A 29 12.93 22.76 7.40
N ALA A 30 12.53 21.53 7.67
CA ALA A 30 13.15 20.36 7.06
C ALA A 30 12.14 19.52 6.26
N VAL A 31 12.67 18.81 5.26
CA VAL A 31 11.96 17.81 4.47
C VAL A 31 12.55 16.43 4.76
N LEU A 32 11.72 15.49 5.16
CA LEU A 32 12.10 14.09 5.33
C LEU A 32 11.72 13.30 4.08
N VAL A 33 12.72 12.73 3.42
CA VAL A 33 12.53 11.87 2.24
C VAL A 33 12.83 10.43 2.63
N GLY A 34 11.83 9.56 2.54
CA GLY A 34 11.98 8.11 2.69
C GLY A 34 11.84 7.42 1.35
N ALA A 35 12.85 6.67 0.93
CA ALA A 35 12.81 5.95 -0.34
C ALA A 35 12.92 4.44 -0.14
N ASN A 36 12.25 3.69 -1.02
CA ASN A 36 12.35 2.24 -1.10
C ASN A 36 12.10 1.55 0.26
N MET A 37 11.00 1.90 0.92
CA MET A 37 10.61 1.36 2.23
C MET A 37 10.31 -0.14 2.18
N SER A 38 9.84 -0.66 1.05
CA SER A 38 9.64 -2.10 0.84
C SER A 38 10.92 -2.85 0.43
N GLY A 39 11.98 -2.13 0.00
CA GLY A 39 13.17 -2.73 -0.59
C GLY A 39 13.02 -3.20 -2.04
N LEU A 40 11.79 -3.21 -2.57
CA LEU A 40 11.46 -3.77 -3.89
C LEU A 40 11.42 -2.74 -5.03
N THR A 41 11.77 -1.49 -4.74
CA THR A 41 11.70 -0.40 -5.72
C THR A 41 13.07 0.27 -5.89
N PRO A 42 14.06 -0.38 -6.52
CA PRO A 42 15.41 0.18 -6.66
C PRO A 42 15.44 1.55 -7.35
N VAL A 43 14.54 1.79 -8.29
CA VAL A 43 14.41 3.11 -8.97
C VAL A 43 14.11 4.24 -8.00
N ALA A 44 13.42 3.97 -6.89
CA ALA A 44 13.18 4.96 -5.83
C ALA A 44 14.47 5.33 -5.10
N THR A 45 15.36 4.37 -4.89
CA THR A 45 16.71 4.61 -4.34
C THR A 45 17.53 5.51 -5.27
N GLU A 46 17.57 5.21 -6.56
CA GLU A 46 18.29 6.02 -7.55
C GLU A 46 17.72 7.45 -7.61
N ALA A 47 16.40 7.59 -7.59
CA ALA A 47 15.75 8.89 -7.57
C ALA A 47 16.09 9.72 -6.31
N ALA A 48 16.17 9.07 -5.14
CA ALA A 48 16.57 9.74 -3.90
C ALA A 48 18.02 10.21 -3.94
N LEU A 49 18.92 9.42 -4.51
CA LEU A 49 20.33 9.80 -4.68
C LEU A 49 20.50 10.92 -5.73
N GLU A 50 19.75 10.88 -6.83
CA GLU A 50 19.72 11.96 -7.81
C GLU A 50 19.16 13.26 -7.19
N LEU A 51 18.09 13.16 -6.40
CA LEU A 51 17.57 14.31 -5.65
C LEU A 51 18.65 14.90 -4.72
N ALA A 52 19.33 14.06 -3.96
CA ALA A 52 20.43 14.48 -3.08
C ALA A 52 21.54 15.21 -3.87
N SER A 53 21.94 14.68 -5.02
CA SER A 53 22.94 15.31 -5.92
C SER A 53 22.49 16.70 -6.40
N ARG A 54 21.23 16.81 -6.80
CA ARG A 54 20.66 18.10 -7.25
C ARG A 54 20.59 19.11 -6.12
N ILE A 55 20.15 18.70 -4.93
CA ILE A 55 20.10 19.59 -3.75
C ILE A 55 21.51 20.12 -3.42
N VAL A 56 22.53 19.27 -3.45
CA VAL A 56 23.91 19.68 -3.20
C VAL A 56 24.38 20.72 -4.24
N SER A 57 23.96 20.58 -5.50
CA SER A 57 24.40 21.41 -6.61
C SER A 57 23.60 22.71 -6.74
N ASP A 58 22.39 22.79 -6.15
CA ASP A 58 21.49 23.93 -6.30
C ASP A 58 21.33 24.68 -4.96
N ALA A 59 21.93 25.87 -4.88
CA ALA A 59 21.86 26.71 -3.69
C ALA A 59 20.43 27.16 -3.35
N SER A 60 19.51 27.21 -4.31
CA SER A 60 18.11 27.58 -4.04
C SER A 60 17.38 26.51 -3.23
N LEU A 61 17.76 25.25 -3.38
CA LEU A 61 17.18 24.11 -2.68
C LEU A 61 17.79 23.87 -1.30
N ASN A 62 19.06 24.24 -1.09
CA ASN A 62 19.79 23.93 0.14
C ASN A 62 20.03 25.10 1.07
N SER A 63 19.74 26.35 0.67
CA SER A 63 20.03 27.54 1.48
C SER A 63 18.96 27.84 2.53
N SER A 64 17.72 27.43 2.32
CA SER A 64 16.57 27.74 3.18
C SER A 64 15.94 26.53 3.87
N LEU A 65 16.33 25.32 3.47
CA LEU A 65 15.78 24.06 3.95
C LEU A 65 16.87 23.11 4.44
N THR A 66 16.49 22.23 5.34
CA THR A 66 17.24 21.01 5.66
C THR A 66 16.57 19.82 4.97
N TRP A 67 17.36 18.96 4.35
CA TRP A 67 16.89 17.73 3.74
C TRP A 67 17.45 16.52 4.49
N TYR A 68 16.57 15.67 4.97
CA TYR A 68 16.87 14.39 5.55
C TYR A 68 16.44 13.32 4.55
N ILE A 69 17.40 12.63 3.91
CA ILE A 69 17.10 11.69 2.82
C ILE A 69 17.57 10.30 3.23
N VAL A 70 16.65 9.36 3.32
CA VAL A 70 16.90 7.93 3.51
C VAL A 70 16.74 7.23 2.16
N PRO A 71 17.85 6.90 1.47
CA PRO A 71 17.78 6.35 0.10
C PRO A 71 17.22 4.93 0.07
N VAL A 72 17.39 4.16 1.16
CA VAL A 72 16.93 2.78 1.28
C VAL A 72 16.31 2.57 2.66
N GLY A 73 15.00 2.47 2.71
CA GLY A 73 14.27 2.25 3.96
C GLY A 73 14.31 0.81 4.45
N ASN A 74 14.43 -0.16 3.54
CA ASN A 74 14.64 -1.58 3.86
C ASN A 74 15.89 -2.13 3.16
N PRO A 75 17.08 -1.99 3.79
CA PRO A 75 18.33 -2.45 3.22
C PRO A 75 18.42 -3.96 3.01
N ASP A 76 17.73 -4.77 3.81
CA ASP A 76 17.77 -6.22 3.70
C ASP A 76 17.01 -6.71 2.46
N ALA A 77 15.77 -6.29 2.28
CA ALA A 77 15.00 -6.62 1.09
C ALA A 77 15.63 -6.04 -0.19
N HIS A 78 16.18 -4.82 -0.10
CA HIS A 78 16.89 -4.21 -1.22
C HIS A 78 18.12 -5.02 -1.66
N ALA A 79 18.92 -5.52 -0.73
CA ALA A 79 20.06 -6.37 -1.05
C ALA A 79 19.62 -7.70 -1.65
N ARG A 80 18.55 -8.30 -1.12
CA ARG A 80 17.98 -9.55 -1.62
C ARG A 80 17.45 -9.42 -3.05
N TYR A 81 16.86 -8.28 -3.40
CA TYR A 81 16.37 -8.00 -4.75
C TYR A 81 17.40 -8.22 -5.86
N PHE A 82 18.69 -8.09 -5.57
CA PHE A 82 19.80 -8.28 -6.53
C PHE A 82 20.50 -9.63 -6.38
N THR A 83 20.11 -10.47 -5.44
CA THR A 83 20.73 -11.80 -5.25
C THR A 83 20.04 -12.86 -6.09
N ARG A 84 20.76 -13.94 -6.40
CA ARG A 84 20.22 -15.11 -7.11
C ARG A 84 19.95 -16.25 -6.13
N PRO A 85 18.91 -17.03 -6.33
CA PRO A 85 17.82 -16.82 -7.29
C PRO A 85 17.05 -15.53 -7.03
N LEU A 86 16.49 -14.91 -8.08
CA LEU A 86 15.70 -13.69 -7.93
C LEU A 86 14.32 -14.01 -7.36
N TRP A 87 13.97 -13.32 -6.31
CA TRP A 87 12.63 -13.37 -5.74
C TRP A 87 12.28 -12.02 -5.08
N SER A 88 11.02 -11.64 -5.19
CA SER A 88 10.53 -10.34 -4.71
C SER A 88 9.82 -10.50 -3.39
N ASP A 89 10.51 -10.18 -2.30
CA ASP A 89 9.95 -10.25 -0.97
C ASP A 89 10.32 -8.99 -0.17
N PRO A 90 9.35 -8.24 0.38
CA PRO A 90 9.59 -7.02 1.14
C PRO A 90 10.06 -7.27 2.57
N ALA A 91 10.22 -8.50 3.00
CA ALA A 91 10.66 -8.82 4.36
C ALA A 91 12.09 -8.35 4.62
N ASN A 92 12.34 -7.80 5.79
CA ASN A 92 13.69 -7.56 6.28
C ASN A 92 14.35 -8.88 6.73
N GLY A 93 15.57 -8.82 7.25
CA GLY A 93 16.33 -9.99 7.67
C GLY A 93 15.99 -10.52 9.07
N ARG A 94 14.81 -10.21 9.62
CA ARG A 94 14.38 -10.76 10.90
C ARG A 94 14.00 -12.22 10.72
N PRO A 95 14.61 -13.16 11.45
CA PRO A 95 14.14 -14.53 11.46
C PRO A 95 12.69 -14.61 11.97
N PHE A 96 11.89 -15.42 11.33
CA PHE A 96 10.48 -15.57 11.67
C PHE A 96 10.07 -17.03 11.46
N ASN A 97 9.23 -17.54 12.32
CA ASN A 97 8.67 -18.88 12.28
C ASN A 97 7.22 -18.73 11.77
N ASP A 98 6.95 -19.11 10.53
CA ASP A 98 5.66 -18.91 9.86
C ASP A 98 4.67 -20.03 10.19
N ASP A 99 5.14 -21.23 10.56
CA ASP A 99 4.35 -22.45 10.77
C ASP A 99 4.15 -22.81 12.26
N THR A 100 4.88 -22.13 13.17
CA THR A 100 4.82 -22.36 14.62
C THR A 100 5.46 -23.65 15.14
N ASP A 101 6.45 -24.15 14.44
CA ASP A 101 7.35 -25.20 14.93
C ASP A 101 8.48 -24.61 15.82
N ASP A 102 9.56 -25.32 16.07
CA ASP A 102 10.68 -24.87 16.90
C ASP A 102 11.83 -24.24 16.09
N GLN A 103 11.67 -24.08 14.76
CA GLN A 103 12.69 -23.56 13.84
C GLN A 103 12.29 -22.20 13.24
N THR A 104 13.13 -21.61 12.41
CA THR A 104 12.86 -20.34 11.74
C THR A 104 13.58 -20.29 10.41
N ASP A 105 12.90 -19.81 9.37
CA ASP A 105 13.44 -19.62 8.02
C ASP A 105 14.01 -20.92 7.40
N GLU A 106 13.48 -22.11 7.73
CA GLU A 106 14.04 -23.42 7.31
C GLU A 106 13.48 -23.93 6.01
N ASP A 107 12.27 -23.55 5.60
CA ASP A 107 11.65 -23.97 4.34
C ASP A 107 11.59 -22.83 3.32
N GLY A 108 12.77 -22.47 2.81
CA GLY A 108 12.95 -21.37 1.87
C GLY A 108 12.69 -21.75 0.41
N TYR A 109 12.73 -20.74 -0.46
CA TYR A 109 12.58 -20.94 -1.90
C TYR A 109 13.80 -21.61 -2.51
N ASN A 110 13.60 -22.67 -3.30
CA ASN A 110 14.62 -23.36 -4.07
C ASN A 110 14.37 -23.15 -5.57
N ASP A 111 15.38 -22.74 -6.31
CA ASP A 111 15.35 -22.65 -7.78
C ASP A 111 15.47 -24.06 -8.37
N LEU A 112 14.34 -24.74 -8.57
CA LEU A 112 14.31 -26.16 -8.96
C LEU A 112 14.64 -26.38 -10.43
N ASP A 113 14.31 -25.43 -11.28
CA ASP A 113 14.59 -25.53 -12.72
C ASP A 113 15.91 -24.86 -13.15
N GLY A 114 16.59 -24.17 -12.21
CA GLY A 114 17.91 -23.54 -12.43
C GLY A 114 17.86 -22.31 -13.33
N ASN A 115 16.68 -21.65 -13.44
CA ASN A 115 16.54 -20.48 -14.29
C ASN A 115 17.01 -19.17 -13.62
N GLY A 116 17.34 -19.22 -12.34
CA GLY A 116 17.82 -18.09 -11.54
C GLY A 116 16.74 -17.16 -11.04
N ILE A 117 15.48 -17.58 -11.09
CA ILE A 117 14.30 -16.83 -10.65
C ILE A 117 13.37 -17.78 -9.91
N ILE A 118 12.88 -17.39 -8.75
CA ILE A 118 11.83 -18.15 -8.07
C ILE A 118 10.50 -17.89 -8.76
N THR A 119 9.90 -18.94 -9.26
CA THR A 119 8.63 -18.91 -10.00
C THR A 119 7.51 -19.61 -9.21
N MET A 120 6.42 -19.93 -9.89
CA MET A 120 5.30 -20.68 -9.32
C MET A 120 5.28 -22.09 -9.91
N MET A 121 5.29 -23.10 -9.08
CA MET A 121 5.03 -24.47 -9.50
C MET A 121 3.55 -24.82 -9.42
N ARG A 122 3.08 -25.61 -10.37
CA ARG A 122 1.72 -26.15 -10.38
C ARG A 122 1.74 -27.67 -10.24
N VAL A 123 1.02 -28.16 -9.25
CA VAL A 123 0.93 -29.58 -8.96
C VAL A 123 -0.48 -30.08 -9.28
N LYS A 124 -0.57 -31.16 -10.07
CA LYS A 124 -1.88 -31.79 -10.35
C LYS A 124 -2.45 -32.37 -9.06
N ALA A 125 -3.68 -31.97 -8.75
CA ALA A 125 -4.39 -32.43 -7.56
C ALA A 125 -5.89 -32.59 -7.85
N HIS A 126 -6.51 -33.63 -7.33
CA HIS A 126 -7.94 -33.89 -7.54
C HIS A 126 -8.82 -32.83 -6.86
N ASP A 127 -8.30 -32.17 -5.83
CA ASP A 127 -8.88 -31.07 -5.07
C ASP A 127 -8.26 -29.71 -5.47
N GLY A 128 -7.58 -29.65 -6.61
CA GLY A 128 -7.05 -28.42 -7.15
C GLY A 128 -8.16 -27.44 -7.54
N ILE A 129 -7.88 -26.14 -7.41
CA ILE A 129 -8.83 -25.07 -7.73
C ILE A 129 -8.40 -24.25 -8.93
N TRP A 130 -7.23 -24.54 -9.52
CA TRP A 130 -6.66 -23.78 -10.61
C TRP A 130 -6.73 -24.53 -11.94
N ILE A 131 -6.86 -23.77 -13.04
CA ILE A 131 -6.79 -24.25 -14.43
C ILE A 131 -5.94 -23.28 -15.26
N PRO A 132 -5.30 -23.76 -16.35
CA PRO A 132 -4.59 -22.88 -17.28
C PRO A 132 -5.53 -21.88 -17.94
N VAL A 133 -4.99 -20.69 -18.24
CA VAL A 133 -5.70 -19.71 -19.07
C VAL A 133 -5.72 -20.22 -20.53
N GLU A 134 -6.87 -20.15 -21.18
CA GLU A 134 -7.01 -20.51 -22.57
C GLU A 134 -6.14 -19.63 -23.47
N GLY A 135 -5.38 -20.22 -24.36
CA GLY A 135 -4.43 -19.53 -25.24
C GLY A 135 -3.07 -19.20 -24.58
N GLU A 136 -2.95 -19.22 -23.24
CA GLU A 136 -1.69 -18.97 -22.54
C GLU A 136 -1.51 -19.95 -21.36
N PRO A 137 -1.06 -21.18 -21.64
CA PRO A 137 -1.00 -22.25 -20.63
C PRO A 137 0.04 -22.01 -19.52
N ARG A 138 0.89 -20.98 -19.63
CA ARG A 138 1.82 -20.56 -18.57
C ARG A 138 1.12 -19.80 -17.46
N LEU A 139 -0.03 -19.18 -17.76
CA LEU A 139 -0.84 -18.48 -16.78
C LEU A 139 -1.92 -19.40 -16.21
N MET A 140 -2.23 -19.18 -14.92
CA MET A 140 -3.23 -19.96 -14.21
C MET A 140 -4.35 -19.03 -13.73
N ARG A 141 -5.58 -19.52 -13.78
CA ARG A 141 -6.75 -18.86 -13.17
C ARG A 141 -7.52 -19.83 -12.31
N LYS A 142 -8.27 -19.31 -11.35
CA LYS A 142 -9.20 -20.15 -10.59
C LYS A 142 -10.30 -20.66 -11.53
N ALA A 143 -10.68 -21.91 -11.34
CA ALA A 143 -11.83 -22.50 -12.01
C ALA A 143 -13.13 -21.83 -11.54
N ASP A 144 -14.02 -21.54 -12.46
CA ASP A 144 -15.33 -20.95 -12.19
C ASP A 144 -16.37 -22.07 -12.03
N ALA A 145 -16.68 -22.41 -10.78
CA ALA A 145 -17.65 -23.45 -10.48
C ALA A 145 -19.06 -23.12 -11.00
N VAL A 146 -19.39 -21.84 -11.15
CA VAL A 146 -20.70 -21.41 -11.70
C VAL A 146 -20.82 -21.79 -13.17
N LYS A 147 -19.68 -21.78 -13.91
CA LYS A 147 -19.60 -22.23 -15.30
C LYS A 147 -19.37 -23.74 -15.44
N GLY A 148 -19.37 -24.49 -14.34
CA GLY A 148 -19.11 -25.93 -14.34
C GLY A 148 -17.64 -26.32 -14.52
N GLU A 149 -16.72 -25.36 -14.41
CA GLU A 149 -15.29 -25.65 -14.49
C GLU A 149 -14.80 -26.37 -13.24
N LYS A 150 -13.88 -27.31 -13.41
CA LYS A 150 -13.24 -28.03 -12.33
C LYS A 150 -11.75 -27.72 -12.31
N GLY A 151 -11.24 -27.22 -11.19
CA GLY A 151 -9.81 -27.08 -10.98
C GLY A 151 -9.09 -28.41 -10.92
N ILE A 152 -7.89 -28.47 -11.42
CA ILE A 152 -7.04 -29.66 -11.50
C ILE A 152 -5.63 -29.43 -11.01
N TYR A 153 -5.31 -28.20 -10.60
CA TYR A 153 -3.98 -27.84 -10.07
C TYR A 153 -4.10 -27.10 -8.74
N LYS A 154 -3.10 -27.32 -7.87
CA LYS A 154 -2.68 -26.43 -6.79
C LYS A 154 -1.48 -25.64 -7.25
N LEU A 155 -1.30 -24.43 -6.71
CA LEU A 155 -0.15 -23.58 -6.98
C LEU A 155 0.65 -23.40 -5.69
N TYR A 156 1.95 -23.53 -5.81
CA TYR A 156 2.93 -23.31 -4.76
C TYR A 156 4.02 -22.37 -5.29
N THR A 157 4.70 -21.68 -4.40
CA THR A 157 5.97 -21.06 -4.75
C THR A 157 6.98 -22.16 -5.06
N GLU A 158 7.91 -21.92 -5.96
CA GLU A 158 8.92 -22.89 -6.36
C GLU A 158 9.85 -23.22 -5.18
N GLY A 159 9.90 -24.51 -4.82
CA GLY A 159 10.69 -25.04 -3.71
C GLY A 159 10.33 -26.48 -3.40
N ILE A 160 10.89 -26.99 -2.33
CA ILE A 160 10.65 -28.32 -1.81
C ILE A 160 10.16 -28.23 -0.35
N ASP A 161 9.65 -29.29 0.19
CA ASP A 161 9.32 -29.49 1.59
C ASP A 161 10.63 -29.85 2.31
N ASP A 162 11.31 -28.84 2.88
CA ASP A 162 12.66 -29.01 3.44
C ASP A 162 12.64 -29.58 4.86
N ASP A 163 11.55 -29.41 5.60
CA ASP A 163 11.37 -29.89 6.98
C ASP A 163 10.53 -31.18 7.08
N GLY A 164 9.77 -31.54 6.04
CA GLY A 164 9.03 -32.80 5.93
C GLY A 164 7.64 -32.74 6.56
N ASP A 165 7.04 -31.58 6.72
CA ASP A 165 5.70 -31.38 7.29
C ASP A 165 4.58 -31.59 6.26
N GLY A 166 4.93 -31.68 4.97
CA GLY A 166 4.01 -31.90 3.83
C GLY A 166 3.50 -30.61 3.20
N GLN A 167 4.01 -29.45 3.58
CA GLN A 167 3.81 -28.19 2.92
C GLN A 167 5.09 -27.84 2.09
N CYS A 168 5.17 -26.71 1.51
CA CYS A 168 6.35 -26.26 0.74
C CYS A 168 6.46 -24.76 0.83
N ASN A 169 7.62 -24.25 1.21
CA ASN A 169 7.96 -22.83 1.22
C ASN A 169 7.05 -21.99 2.15
N GLU A 170 6.63 -22.51 3.29
CA GLU A 170 5.80 -21.78 4.25
C GLU A 170 6.65 -20.96 5.21
N ASP A 171 7.86 -21.42 5.59
CA ASP A 171 8.76 -20.69 6.49
C ASP A 171 9.94 -20.05 5.72
N VAL A 172 9.59 -19.08 4.89
CA VAL A 172 10.54 -18.41 4.01
C VAL A 172 11.38 -17.37 4.75
N PRO A 173 12.66 -17.17 4.37
CA PRO A 173 13.55 -16.25 5.03
C PRO A 173 13.03 -14.81 5.13
N GLY A 174 13.00 -14.29 6.36
CA GLY A 174 12.70 -12.91 6.69
C GLY A 174 11.25 -12.63 7.06
N GLY A 175 11.06 -11.78 8.05
CA GLY A 175 9.80 -11.63 8.76
C GLY A 175 8.97 -10.40 8.43
N THR A 176 9.56 -9.20 8.36
CA THR A 176 8.76 -7.97 8.39
C THR A 176 8.95 -7.10 7.16
N ASN A 177 7.84 -6.68 6.57
CA ASN A 177 7.82 -5.60 5.59
C ASN A 177 7.90 -4.26 6.31
N VAL A 178 9.04 -3.58 6.23
CA VAL A 178 9.27 -2.30 6.90
C VAL A 178 8.24 -1.25 6.51
N ASN A 179 7.75 -1.27 5.25
CA ASN A 179 6.78 -0.29 4.77
C ASN A 179 5.43 -0.35 5.50
N ILE A 180 5.03 -1.48 6.05
CA ILE A 180 3.75 -1.64 6.76
C ILE A 180 3.90 -1.78 8.29
N ASN A 181 5.08 -1.44 8.81
CA ASN A 181 5.38 -1.52 10.24
C ASN A 181 5.22 -0.16 10.97
N PHE A 182 4.54 0.83 10.37
CA PHE A 182 4.24 2.11 11.00
C PHE A 182 2.87 2.11 11.68
N PRO A 183 2.62 3.05 12.64
CA PRO A 183 1.47 2.97 13.53
C PRO A 183 0.10 3.12 12.88
N HIS A 184 -0.02 3.89 11.77
CA HIS A 184 -1.33 4.21 11.22
C HIS A 184 -1.97 2.99 10.55
N LEU A 185 -3.12 2.55 11.07
CA LEU A 185 -3.84 1.36 10.62
C LEU A 185 -2.98 0.08 10.66
N PHE A 186 -2.05 0.00 11.61
CA PHE A 186 -1.22 -1.19 11.77
C PHE A 186 -2.09 -2.45 11.93
N LYS A 187 -1.81 -3.46 11.13
CA LYS A 187 -2.53 -4.75 11.17
C LYS A 187 -1.86 -5.69 12.17
N SER A 188 -2.36 -5.71 13.40
CA SER A 188 -1.95 -6.72 14.37
C SER A 188 -2.20 -8.11 13.78
N PHE A 189 -1.20 -9.00 13.91
CA PHE A 189 -1.23 -10.35 13.35
C PHE A 189 -1.35 -10.43 11.81
N GLY A 190 -1.11 -9.30 11.11
CA GLY A 190 -1.02 -9.31 9.66
C GLY A 190 0.27 -9.98 9.19
N ARG A 191 0.19 -10.73 8.10
CA ARG A 191 1.38 -11.33 7.51
C ARG A 191 2.41 -10.24 7.20
N ARG A 192 3.63 -10.39 7.69
CA ARG A 192 4.76 -9.46 7.53
C ARG A 192 4.57 -8.06 8.14
N SER A 193 3.57 -7.87 9.01
CA SER A 193 3.39 -6.57 9.69
C SER A 193 4.41 -6.33 10.82
N GLY A 194 5.02 -7.38 11.34
CA GLY A 194 5.86 -7.34 12.54
C GLY A 194 5.03 -7.49 13.82
N LEU A 195 5.71 -7.54 14.97
CA LEU A 195 5.09 -7.86 16.26
C LEU A 195 4.17 -6.74 16.77
N TYR A 196 4.54 -5.49 16.54
CA TYR A 196 3.80 -4.28 16.92
C TYR A 196 4.27 -3.10 16.05
N PRO A 197 3.52 -1.99 16.03
CA PRO A 197 3.92 -0.83 15.24
C PRO A 197 5.30 -0.31 15.64
N GLY A 198 6.21 -0.23 14.69
CA GLY A 198 7.58 0.17 14.97
C GLY A 198 8.41 -0.92 15.67
N SER A 199 8.08 -2.20 15.50
CA SER A 199 8.88 -3.31 16.06
C SER A 199 10.25 -3.45 15.39
N GLU A 200 10.39 -2.99 14.17
CA GLU A 200 11.62 -3.14 13.40
C GLU A 200 12.61 -2.00 13.67
N PRO A 201 13.91 -2.27 13.68
CA PRO A 201 14.93 -1.23 13.89
C PRO A 201 14.81 -0.08 12.91
N GLU A 202 14.45 -0.37 11.65
CA GLU A 202 14.31 0.60 10.56
C GLU A 202 13.15 1.56 10.83
N SER A 203 11.96 1.04 11.10
CA SER A 203 10.78 1.85 11.42
C SER A 203 10.93 2.58 12.74
N THR A 204 11.46 1.92 13.80
CA THR A 204 11.76 2.53 15.10
C THR A 204 12.70 3.71 14.95
N ALA A 205 13.74 3.59 14.13
CA ALA A 205 14.72 4.67 13.93
C ALA A 205 14.06 5.88 13.26
N LEU A 206 13.20 5.68 12.25
CA LEU A 206 12.46 6.76 11.60
C LEU A 206 11.44 7.42 12.53
N LEU A 207 10.72 6.63 13.33
CA LEU A 207 9.78 7.13 14.34
C LEU A 207 10.51 8.02 15.34
N LYS A 208 11.62 7.52 15.94
CA LYS A 208 12.42 8.27 16.90
C LYS A 208 13.04 9.52 16.28
N PHE A 209 13.54 9.40 15.05
CA PHE A 209 14.13 10.53 14.34
C PHE A 209 13.10 11.65 14.12
N ALA A 210 11.95 11.34 13.58
CA ALA A 210 10.92 12.34 13.32
C ALA A 210 10.41 13.02 14.61
N PHE A 211 10.22 12.27 15.69
CA PHE A 211 9.85 12.85 16.99
C PHE A 211 10.94 13.73 17.60
N ALA A 212 12.21 13.47 17.32
CA ALA A 212 13.33 14.30 17.79
C ALA A 212 13.56 15.54 16.91
N HIS A 213 12.95 15.62 15.73
CA HIS A 213 13.13 16.65 14.72
C HIS A 213 11.82 17.39 14.38
N PRO A 214 11.28 18.22 15.29
CA PRO A 214 10.02 18.94 15.10
C PRO A 214 10.09 19.99 13.97
N GLU A 215 11.27 20.30 13.47
CA GLU A 215 11.48 21.16 12.30
C GLU A 215 11.09 20.47 10.98
N ILE A 216 10.82 19.17 10.95
CA ILE A 216 10.31 18.47 9.78
C ILE A 216 8.91 19.00 9.48
N ALA A 217 8.76 19.69 8.35
CA ALA A 217 7.54 20.36 7.93
C ALA A 217 6.84 19.67 6.75
N MET A 218 7.49 18.70 6.11
CA MET A 218 6.95 17.93 4.98
C MET A 218 7.66 16.58 4.90
N MET A 219 6.93 15.58 4.41
CA MET A 219 7.50 14.27 4.07
C MET A 219 7.32 13.94 2.59
N ILE A 220 8.29 13.23 2.04
CA ILE A 220 8.22 12.67 0.68
C ILE A 220 8.53 11.18 0.76
N SER A 221 7.69 10.36 0.12
CA SER A 221 7.93 8.93 -0.02
C SER A 221 8.20 8.59 -1.50
N PHE A 222 9.33 7.95 -1.76
CA PHE A 222 9.65 7.41 -3.08
C PHE A 222 9.45 5.89 -3.06
N GLY A 223 8.46 5.41 -3.81
CA GLY A 223 8.09 4.01 -3.76
C GLY A 223 7.13 3.61 -4.86
N GLN A 224 6.03 2.98 -4.49
CA GLN A 224 5.03 2.44 -5.42
C GLN A 224 3.78 3.33 -5.52
N THR A 225 3.60 4.24 -4.57
CA THR A 225 2.48 5.19 -4.54
C THR A 225 2.84 6.49 -5.24
N ASN A 226 1.86 7.21 -5.79
CA ASN A 226 2.11 8.49 -6.45
C ASN A 226 0.94 9.46 -6.28
N TYR A 227 0.97 10.26 -5.22
CA TYR A 227 -0.05 11.29 -4.96
C TYR A 227 -0.02 12.47 -5.95
N LEU A 228 1.06 12.60 -6.70
CA LEU A 228 1.14 13.61 -7.76
C LEU A 228 0.37 13.19 -9.02
N LEU A 229 0.18 11.89 -9.26
CA LEU A 229 -0.66 11.37 -10.34
C LEU A 229 -2.07 11.01 -9.85
N SER A 230 -2.18 10.45 -8.67
CA SER A 230 -3.43 10.03 -8.07
C SER A 230 -3.49 10.54 -6.61
N PRO A 231 -4.03 11.76 -6.39
CA PRO A 231 -4.14 12.32 -5.03
C PRO A 231 -4.78 11.37 -4.04
N PRO A 232 -4.52 11.52 -2.73
CA PRO A 232 -5.17 10.71 -1.70
C PRO A 232 -6.68 10.71 -1.88
N GLN A 233 -7.30 9.54 -1.74
CA GLN A 233 -8.76 9.41 -1.90
C GLN A 233 -9.44 9.34 -0.54
N GLY A 234 -10.55 10.05 -0.40
CA GLY A 234 -11.49 9.90 0.71
C GLY A 234 -12.46 8.74 0.49
N GLY A 235 -13.42 8.59 1.42
CA GLY A 235 -14.48 7.58 1.32
C GLY A 235 -14.09 6.21 1.89
N ARG A 236 -12.93 6.07 2.53
CA ARG A 236 -12.60 4.89 3.32
C ARG A 236 -13.37 4.90 4.64
N LYS A 237 -13.84 3.73 5.06
CA LYS A 237 -14.44 3.55 6.38
C LYS A 237 -13.36 3.12 7.38
N GLY A 238 -13.36 3.76 8.56
CA GLY A 238 -12.58 3.30 9.71
C GLY A 238 -13.10 1.95 10.22
N SER A 239 -12.24 1.16 10.85
CA SER A 239 -12.66 -0.06 11.53
C SER A 239 -12.93 0.24 13.00
N PHE A 240 -14.14 -0.07 13.49
CA PHE A 240 -14.54 0.01 14.88
C PHE A 240 -15.64 -1.02 15.17
N ASP A 241 -15.88 -1.30 16.44
CA ASP A 241 -16.92 -2.23 16.86
C ASP A 241 -18.29 -1.54 16.73
N THR A 242 -19.08 -1.96 15.75
CA THR A 242 -20.40 -1.41 15.44
C THR A 242 -21.48 -1.80 16.44
N GLU A 243 -21.24 -2.85 17.26
CA GLU A 243 -22.19 -3.36 18.23
C GLU A 243 -21.97 -2.79 19.64
N ASN A 244 -20.85 -2.10 19.89
CA ASN A 244 -20.48 -1.68 21.24
C ASN A 244 -19.84 -0.28 21.25
N ILE A 245 -20.59 0.70 20.80
CA ILE A 245 -20.14 2.10 20.71
C ILE A 245 -20.44 2.83 22.00
N ARG A 246 -19.43 3.47 22.58
CA ARG A 246 -19.60 4.42 23.69
C ARG A 246 -19.60 5.83 23.16
N ILE A 247 -20.69 6.54 23.42
CA ILE A 247 -20.84 7.94 23.03
C ILE A 247 -20.03 8.82 24.00
N PRO A 248 -19.12 9.69 23.49
CA PRO A 248 -18.38 10.63 24.34
C PRO A 248 -19.34 11.50 25.18
N ARG A 249 -18.96 11.74 26.45
CA ARG A 249 -19.83 12.43 27.44
C ARG A 249 -20.26 13.79 26.94
N GLU A 250 -19.39 14.54 26.32
CA GLU A 250 -19.64 15.88 25.78
C GLU A 250 -20.73 15.84 24.70
N ILE A 251 -20.64 14.88 23.78
CA ILE A 251 -21.60 14.68 22.69
C ILE A 251 -22.95 14.18 23.25
N GLY A 252 -22.90 13.14 24.07
CA GLY A 252 -24.10 12.56 24.63
C GLY A 252 -24.88 13.54 25.49
N SER A 253 -24.18 14.35 26.30
CA SER A 253 -24.81 15.41 27.11
C SER A 253 -25.47 16.50 26.25
N ALA A 254 -24.84 16.88 25.16
CA ALA A 254 -25.40 17.89 24.24
C ALA A 254 -26.61 17.37 23.47
N MET A 255 -26.71 16.06 23.24
CA MET A 255 -27.79 15.40 22.49
C MET A 255 -28.84 14.77 23.41
N GLY A 256 -28.67 14.81 24.74
CA GLY A 256 -29.58 14.20 25.71
C GLY A 256 -29.56 12.67 25.68
N ILE A 257 -28.44 12.07 25.31
CA ILE A 257 -28.25 10.61 25.20
C ILE A 257 -27.61 10.08 26.48
N ASP A 258 -28.07 8.93 26.96
CA ASP A 258 -27.47 8.24 28.12
C ASP A 258 -26.07 7.71 27.80
N VAL A 259 -25.06 8.34 28.38
CA VAL A 259 -23.62 7.97 28.16
C VAL A 259 -23.13 6.85 29.08
N SER A 260 -24.01 6.29 29.93
CA SER A 260 -23.63 5.21 30.85
C SER A 260 -23.63 3.83 30.21
N ARG A 261 -24.25 3.65 29.06
CA ARG A 261 -24.31 2.40 28.29
C ARG A 261 -23.61 2.49 26.93
N SER A 262 -23.41 1.36 26.31
CA SER A 262 -23.02 1.26 24.91
C SER A 262 -24.25 1.15 23.99
N TYR A 263 -24.06 1.48 22.74
CA TYR A 263 -25.07 1.48 21.68
C TYR A 263 -24.55 0.72 20.46
N SER A 264 -25.46 0.10 19.72
CA SER A 264 -25.12 -0.34 18.37
C SER A 264 -25.15 0.86 17.40
N MET A 265 -24.53 0.72 16.24
CA MET A 265 -24.56 1.75 15.19
C MET A 265 -26.00 2.01 14.74
N ASP A 266 -26.83 0.98 14.60
CA ASP A 266 -28.23 1.11 14.21
C ASP A 266 -29.03 1.92 15.23
N GLU A 267 -28.85 1.67 16.55
CA GLU A 267 -29.47 2.46 17.59
C GLU A 267 -29.07 3.94 17.52
N ILE A 268 -27.80 4.22 17.21
CA ILE A 268 -27.32 5.61 17.07
C ILE A 268 -27.93 6.27 15.83
N ILE A 269 -28.02 5.56 14.71
CA ILE A 269 -28.69 6.05 13.49
C ILE A 269 -30.14 6.42 13.79
N GLU A 270 -30.88 5.55 14.49
CA GLU A 270 -32.26 5.81 14.87
C GLU A 270 -32.41 7.05 15.76
N ILE A 271 -31.47 7.26 16.69
CA ILE A 271 -31.48 8.44 17.59
C ILE A 271 -31.14 9.72 16.83
N VAL A 272 -30.19 9.68 15.90
CA VAL A 272 -29.66 10.85 15.19
C VAL A 272 -30.54 11.24 14.01
N GLN A 273 -31.16 10.29 13.32
CA GLN A 273 -31.97 10.53 12.12
C GLN A 273 -33.04 11.62 12.29
N PRO A 274 -33.81 11.71 13.39
CA PRO A 274 -34.77 12.78 13.60
C PRO A 274 -34.17 14.19 13.77
N MET A 275 -32.86 14.24 14.09
CA MET A 275 -32.14 15.51 14.30
C MET A 275 -31.51 16.03 12.98
N MET A 276 -31.55 15.24 11.92
CA MET A 276 -30.98 15.61 10.63
C MET A 276 -31.87 16.58 9.85
N PRO A 277 -31.27 17.46 9.02
CA PRO A 277 -32.02 18.29 8.09
C PRO A 277 -32.93 17.48 7.18
N SER A 278 -34.08 18.02 6.81
CA SER A 278 -35.04 17.36 5.92
C SER A 278 -34.36 16.93 4.60
N GLY A 279 -34.43 15.64 4.29
CA GLY A 279 -33.86 15.04 3.07
C GLY A 279 -32.42 14.51 3.23
N MET A 280 -31.81 14.64 4.41
CA MET A 280 -30.52 14.02 4.71
C MET A 280 -30.71 12.73 5.51
N GLN A 281 -30.04 11.67 5.12
CA GLN A 281 -30.03 10.41 5.86
C GLN A 281 -28.73 10.30 6.67
N ALA A 282 -28.88 9.89 7.94
CA ALA A 282 -27.74 9.53 8.76
C ALA A 282 -27.17 8.20 8.26
N ASP A 283 -25.89 8.17 7.93
CA ASP A 283 -25.18 6.94 7.59
C ASP A 283 -24.08 6.64 8.60
N GLU A 284 -23.62 5.40 8.60
CA GLU A 284 -22.58 4.88 9.48
C GLU A 284 -21.28 5.70 9.42
N SER A 285 -20.86 6.10 8.21
CA SER A 285 -19.61 6.85 8.01
C SER A 285 -19.67 8.23 8.62
N MET A 286 -20.80 8.91 8.46
CA MET A 286 -21.03 10.24 9.03
C MET A 286 -21.07 10.20 10.56
N ILE A 287 -21.76 9.20 11.13
CA ILE A 287 -21.84 9.02 12.58
C ILE A 287 -20.47 8.64 13.15
N ALA A 288 -19.76 7.72 12.52
CA ALA A 288 -18.41 7.35 12.93
C ALA A 288 -17.47 8.56 12.95
N SER A 289 -17.50 9.37 11.91
CA SER A 289 -16.71 10.60 11.82
C SER A 289 -17.09 11.61 12.91
N PHE A 290 -18.40 11.82 13.14
CA PHE A 290 -18.89 12.76 14.15
C PHE A 290 -18.53 12.33 15.58
N LEU A 291 -18.60 11.04 15.88
CA LEU A 291 -18.25 10.47 17.18
C LEU A 291 -16.75 10.24 17.35
N GLY A 292 -15.93 10.45 16.31
CA GLY A 292 -14.49 10.16 16.33
C GLY A 292 -14.19 8.68 16.48
N LEU A 293 -15.01 7.79 15.92
CA LEU A 293 -14.86 6.35 16.02
C LEU A 293 -13.85 5.81 15.01
N GLY A 294 -13.00 4.92 15.48
CA GLY A 294 -11.98 4.28 14.66
C GLY A 294 -10.80 5.19 14.31
N ALA A 295 -9.92 4.70 13.48
CA ALA A 295 -8.79 5.48 12.97
C ALA A 295 -9.26 6.46 11.90
N VAL A 296 -8.63 7.64 11.84
CA VAL A 296 -8.86 8.60 10.75
C VAL A 296 -8.33 7.97 9.45
N VAL A 297 -9.19 7.79 8.47
CA VAL A 297 -8.86 7.12 7.21
C VAL A 297 -9.04 8.01 5.97
N ASN A 298 -9.61 9.19 6.17
CA ASN A 298 -9.83 10.15 5.10
C ASN A 298 -8.95 11.40 5.32
N PRO A 299 -8.31 11.90 4.26
CA PRO A 299 -7.59 13.15 4.34
C PRO A 299 -8.57 14.32 4.61
N LEU A 300 -8.06 15.38 5.21
CA LEU A 300 -8.86 16.59 5.46
C LEU A 300 -9.29 17.22 4.12
N PRO A 301 -10.54 17.67 3.99
CA PRO A 301 -11.02 18.32 2.75
C PRO A 301 -10.21 19.54 2.35
N GLU A 302 -9.71 20.30 3.33
CA GLU A 302 -8.87 21.48 3.13
C GLU A 302 -7.54 21.10 2.47
N ASP A 303 -6.93 19.98 2.88
CA ASP A 303 -5.67 19.50 2.34
C ASP A 303 -5.85 18.99 0.91
N MET A 304 -7.01 18.41 0.61
CA MET A 304 -7.31 17.89 -0.73
C MET A 304 -7.25 18.96 -1.82
N ALA A 305 -7.55 20.21 -1.49
CA ALA A 305 -7.43 21.32 -2.44
C ALA A 305 -5.97 21.47 -2.91
N PHE A 306 -5.00 21.42 -1.97
CA PHE A 306 -3.57 21.49 -2.28
C PHE A 306 -3.07 20.28 -3.05
N TYR A 307 -3.48 19.06 -2.64
CA TYR A 307 -3.09 17.84 -3.36
C TYR A 307 -3.58 17.86 -4.81
N ASN A 308 -4.80 18.31 -5.05
CA ASN A 308 -5.37 18.37 -6.40
C ASN A 308 -4.68 19.44 -7.26
N GLU A 309 -4.37 20.61 -6.70
CA GLU A 309 -3.64 21.68 -7.40
C GLU A 309 -2.25 21.21 -7.80
N ILE A 310 -1.46 20.69 -6.86
CA ILE A 310 -0.11 20.19 -7.12
C ILE A 310 -0.12 19.03 -8.11
N SER A 311 -1.12 18.13 -8.03
CA SER A 311 -1.29 17.05 -9.00
C SER A 311 -1.57 17.58 -10.40
N SER A 312 -2.41 18.61 -10.51
CA SER A 312 -2.72 19.26 -11.79
C SER A 312 -1.46 19.87 -12.41
N ASP A 313 -0.71 20.63 -11.64
CA ASP A 313 0.55 21.27 -12.07
C ASP A 313 1.60 20.23 -12.50
N TYR A 314 1.71 19.13 -11.73
CA TYR A 314 2.63 18.05 -12.06
C TYR A 314 2.26 17.37 -13.39
N LYS A 315 0.98 17.06 -13.61
CA LYS A 315 0.49 16.47 -14.85
C LYS A 315 0.73 17.40 -16.04
N GLU A 316 0.51 18.71 -15.86
CA GLU A 316 0.79 19.70 -16.90
C GLU A 316 2.30 19.78 -17.20
N TYR A 317 3.15 19.74 -16.18
CA TYR A 317 4.61 19.70 -16.35
C TYR A 317 5.04 18.47 -17.14
N LEU A 318 4.54 17.27 -16.80
CA LEU A 318 4.84 16.04 -17.52
C LEU A 318 4.41 16.13 -18.99
N LYS A 319 3.22 16.66 -19.25
CA LYS A 319 2.72 16.89 -20.62
C LYS A 319 3.63 17.82 -21.39
N LYS A 320 4.07 18.95 -20.80
CA LYS A 320 5.01 19.89 -21.41
C LYS A 320 6.37 19.25 -21.73
N LYS A 321 6.79 18.25 -20.94
CA LYS A 321 8.03 17.48 -21.15
C LYS A 321 7.87 16.30 -22.11
N GLY A 322 6.69 16.09 -22.68
CA GLY A 322 6.41 14.97 -23.57
C GLY A 322 6.31 13.61 -22.86
N VAL A 323 6.16 13.60 -21.53
CA VAL A 323 5.95 12.40 -20.74
C VAL A 323 4.44 12.17 -20.66
N THR A 324 3.88 11.52 -21.65
CA THR A 324 2.42 11.26 -21.77
C THR A 324 2.08 9.77 -21.79
N ALA A 325 2.98 8.94 -21.28
CA ALA A 325 2.75 7.50 -21.28
C ALA A 325 1.48 7.16 -20.48
N GLU A 326 0.48 6.63 -21.17
CA GLU A 326 -0.65 5.99 -20.53
C GLU A 326 -0.15 4.76 -19.78
N ARG A 327 -0.29 4.78 -18.48
CA ARG A 327 0.17 3.71 -17.58
C ARG A 327 -0.95 3.32 -16.62
N LEU A 328 -0.84 2.14 -16.04
CA LEU A 328 -1.73 1.74 -14.94
C LEU A 328 -1.59 2.73 -13.78
N ASP A 329 -2.68 2.91 -13.06
CA ASP A 329 -2.69 3.81 -11.91
C ASP A 329 -1.69 3.32 -10.85
N PRO A 330 -1.05 4.26 -10.12
CA PRO A 330 -0.15 3.90 -9.02
C PRO A 330 -0.85 3.07 -7.94
N ALA A 331 -0.08 2.30 -7.20
CA ALA A 331 -0.60 1.60 -6.04
C ALA A 331 -1.15 2.59 -5.00
N GLN A 332 -2.17 2.18 -4.27
CA GLN A 332 -2.64 2.90 -3.10
C GLN A 332 -1.73 2.58 -1.91
N PRO A 333 -1.59 3.51 -0.94
CA PRO A 333 -0.79 3.24 0.25
C PRO A 333 -1.40 2.10 1.07
N GLU A 334 -0.53 1.21 1.53
CA GLU A 334 -0.92 0.12 2.41
C GLU A 334 -1.13 0.61 3.85
N ASP A 335 -2.05 -0.04 4.55
CA ASP A 335 -2.24 0.20 5.98
C ASP A 335 -0.95 -0.11 6.75
N GLY A 336 -0.57 0.75 7.69
CA GLY A 336 0.72 0.68 8.37
C GLY A 336 1.89 1.31 7.61
N SER A 337 1.65 2.04 6.51
CA SER A 337 2.71 2.61 5.68
C SER A 337 3.33 3.88 6.25
N PHE A 338 4.55 4.16 5.80
CA PHE A 338 5.33 5.35 6.15
C PHE A 338 4.60 6.65 5.79
N GLU A 339 3.98 6.71 4.62
CA GLU A 339 3.24 7.88 4.14
C GLU A 339 1.96 8.14 4.94
N LEU A 340 1.20 7.09 5.28
CA LEU A 340 0.00 7.25 6.11
C LEU A 340 0.36 7.69 7.53
N TRP A 341 1.42 7.15 8.09
CA TRP A 341 1.92 7.60 9.39
C TRP A 341 2.32 9.08 9.38
N GLY A 342 3.05 9.52 8.36
CA GLY A 342 3.47 10.92 8.23
C GLY A 342 2.30 11.89 8.20
N TYR A 343 1.27 11.57 7.43
CA TYR A 343 0.09 12.41 7.32
C TYR A 343 -0.78 12.37 8.59
N TYR A 344 -1.20 11.17 9.02
CA TYR A 344 -2.22 11.05 10.09
C TYR A 344 -1.67 11.17 11.51
N HIS A 345 -0.40 10.87 11.76
CA HIS A 345 0.17 10.94 13.12
C HIS A 345 1.08 12.15 13.33
N LEU A 346 1.80 12.59 12.32
CA LEU A 346 2.64 13.78 12.43
C LEU A 346 1.93 15.05 11.97
N GLY A 347 0.79 14.93 11.26
CA GLY A 347 0.04 16.06 10.71
C GLY A 347 0.82 16.81 9.62
N LEU A 348 1.67 16.12 8.88
CA LEU A 348 2.51 16.71 7.85
C LEU A 348 1.91 16.51 6.45
N PRO A 349 2.08 17.45 5.52
CA PRO A 349 1.84 17.16 4.12
C PRO A 349 2.81 16.08 3.66
N VAL A 350 2.26 15.03 3.03
CA VAL A 350 3.04 13.90 2.53
C VAL A 350 2.81 13.77 1.03
N PHE A 351 3.89 13.84 0.24
CA PHE A 351 3.85 13.57 -1.18
C PHE A 351 4.52 12.25 -1.49
N THR A 352 3.93 11.50 -2.40
CA THR A 352 4.50 10.22 -2.82
C THR A 352 4.77 10.23 -4.31
N MET A 353 5.84 9.56 -4.73
CA MET A 353 6.24 9.46 -6.13
C MET A 353 6.73 8.06 -6.45
N ASP A 354 6.20 7.51 -7.53
CA ASP A 354 6.79 6.39 -8.24
C ASP A 354 7.45 6.89 -9.54
N PHE A 355 8.45 6.19 -10.02
CA PHE A 355 9.23 6.61 -11.18
C PHE A 355 9.06 5.66 -12.36
N TRP A 356 8.23 4.65 -12.21
CA TRP A 356 7.93 3.67 -13.23
C TRP A 356 6.54 3.07 -13.01
N GLY A 357 5.89 2.70 -14.09
CA GLY A 357 4.59 2.01 -14.06
C GLY A 357 4.37 1.23 -15.34
N LEU A 358 3.59 0.17 -15.26
CA LEU A 358 3.21 -0.63 -16.42
C LEU A 358 2.36 0.22 -17.38
N PRO A 359 2.65 0.18 -18.68
CA PRO A 359 1.79 0.84 -19.67
C PRO A 359 0.39 0.22 -19.66
N LYS A 360 -0.63 1.03 -19.89
CA LYS A 360 -1.97 0.49 -20.15
C LYS A 360 -1.94 -0.34 -21.43
N PRO A 361 -2.58 -1.51 -21.45
CA PRO A 361 -2.80 -2.23 -22.70
C PRO A 361 -3.46 -1.28 -23.71
N LYS A 362 -2.99 -1.28 -24.94
CA LYS A 362 -3.76 -0.61 -26.02
C LYS A 362 -5.10 -1.32 -26.07
N GLU A 363 -6.17 -0.57 -25.82
CA GLU A 363 -7.49 -1.08 -26.16
C GLU A 363 -7.45 -1.41 -27.64
N GLU A 364 -7.46 -2.70 -27.98
CA GLU A 364 -7.87 -3.09 -29.29
C GLU A 364 -9.25 -2.49 -29.44
N LYS A 365 -9.41 -1.54 -30.38
CA LYS A 365 -10.74 -1.14 -30.79
C LYS A 365 -11.42 -2.44 -31.14
N LYS A 366 -12.28 -2.94 -30.23
CA LYS A 366 -13.28 -3.89 -30.62
C LYS A 366 -13.95 -3.20 -31.78
N GLU A 367 -13.74 -3.70 -33.00
CA GLU A 367 -14.63 -3.37 -34.08
C GLU A 367 -16.02 -3.51 -33.45
N GLU A 368 -16.80 -2.47 -33.54
CA GLU A 368 -18.23 -2.54 -33.23
C GLU A 368 -18.83 -3.57 -34.16
N GLY A 369 -18.48 -4.81 -33.93
CA GLY A 369 -19.26 -5.93 -34.37
C GLY A 369 -20.61 -5.75 -33.69
N SER A 370 -21.67 -5.83 -34.43
CA SER A 370 -23.05 -5.76 -34.04
C SER A 370 -23.42 -6.68 -32.86
N GLY A 371 -22.73 -6.48 -31.74
CA GLY A 371 -22.88 -7.22 -30.49
C GLY A 371 -24.20 -6.78 -29.85
N ILE A 372 -25.18 -7.60 -29.99
CA ILE A 372 -26.43 -7.48 -29.26
C ILE A 372 -26.09 -7.53 -27.78
N THR A 373 -26.26 -6.41 -27.09
CA THR A 373 -26.06 -6.33 -25.65
C THR A 373 -27.27 -6.92 -24.93
N ALA A 374 -27.11 -7.38 -23.69
CA ALA A 374 -28.20 -7.84 -22.84
C ALA A 374 -29.32 -6.78 -22.70
N GLU A 375 -28.95 -5.50 -22.74
CA GLU A 375 -29.91 -4.39 -22.72
C GLU A 375 -30.69 -4.25 -24.03
N THR A 376 -30.03 -4.49 -25.18
CA THR A 376 -30.68 -4.50 -26.50
C THR A 376 -31.61 -5.69 -26.64
N LEU A 377 -31.17 -6.88 -26.19
CA LEU A 377 -32.00 -8.08 -26.13
C LEU A 377 -33.26 -7.90 -25.29
N GLY A 378 -33.14 -7.24 -24.12
CA GLY A 378 -34.29 -6.99 -23.23
C GLY A 378 -35.31 -6.00 -23.77
N LYS A 379 -34.98 -5.24 -24.83
CA LYS A 379 -35.85 -4.26 -25.46
C LYS A 379 -36.45 -4.77 -26.80
N MET A 380 -35.99 -5.92 -27.31
CA MET A 380 -36.45 -6.50 -28.57
C MET A 380 -37.82 -7.14 -28.42
N THR A 381 -38.63 -7.00 -29.46
CA THR A 381 -39.86 -7.76 -29.62
C THR A 381 -39.54 -9.22 -29.98
N SER A 382 -40.50 -10.12 -29.79
CA SER A 382 -40.34 -11.54 -30.15
C SER A 382 -39.99 -11.73 -31.63
N ASP A 383 -40.53 -10.90 -32.50
CA ASP A 383 -40.30 -11.00 -33.96
C ASP A 383 -38.88 -10.50 -34.31
N GLU A 384 -38.39 -9.45 -33.65
CA GLU A 384 -37.01 -8.96 -33.80
C GLU A 384 -35.98 -9.97 -33.27
N PHE A 385 -36.30 -10.63 -32.15
CA PHE A 385 -35.44 -11.68 -31.58
C PHE A 385 -35.37 -12.89 -32.52
N LEU A 386 -36.49 -13.31 -33.08
CA LEU A 386 -36.54 -14.43 -34.03
C LEU A 386 -35.86 -14.09 -35.37
N ALA A 387 -35.81 -12.83 -35.75
CA ALA A 387 -35.13 -12.37 -36.97
C ALA A 387 -33.61 -12.38 -36.89
N LEU A 388 -33.04 -12.55 -35.68
CA LEU A 388 -31.56 -12.61 -35.48
C LEU A 388 -30.94 -13.87 -36.09
N GLY A 389 -31.74 -14.90 -36.37
CA GLY A 389 -31.23 -16.15 -36.90
C GLY A 389 -30.52 -17.02 -35.85
N GLU A 390 -30.07 -18.18 -36.28
CA GLU A 390 -29.24 -19.10 -35.52
C GLU A 390 -27.75 -18.81 -35.83
N GLU A 391 -27.24 -17.62 -35.47
CA GLU A 391 -25.79 -17.35 -35.48
C GLU A 391 -25.17 -17.47 -34.11
#